data_f845956b8604599f1a1f0bb781a7f615
#
_entry.id   f845956b8604599f1a1f0bb781a7f615
#
_cell.length_a   1.000
_cell.length_b   1.000
_cell.length_c   1.000
_cell.angle_alpha   90.00
_cell.angle_beta   90.00
_cell.angle_gamma   90.00
#
_symmetry.space_group_name_H-M   'P 1'
#
loop_
_entity.id
_entity.type
_entity.pdbx_description
1 polymer ?
#
loop_
_entity_poly.entity_id
_entity_poly.type
_entity_poly.pdbx_seq_one_letter_code
_entity_poly.pdbx_strand_id
1 'polypeptide(L)'
;KPISDIQAAIENVGNIKVAKLEKGLTRMATISSGAPMIGFLGTVIGMVRAFWNMSNAGNNIDITTLSGGIYEAMITTVGGLIVGIIAMFSYNYLVTLIDGVINKMEAKTMAFMDLLYEPQEKK
;
A
#
# COMPACT_ATOMS: atom_id res chain seq x y z
N LYS A 1 7.38 26.25 31.81
CA LYS A 1 7.41 26.44 30.37
C LYS A 1 6.06 26.87 29.85
N PRO A 2 6.04 27.70 28.82
CA PRO A 2 4.77 28.11 28.24
C PRO A 2 4.02 26.90 27.68
N ILE A 3 2.71 26.94 27.82
CA ILE A 3 1.85 25.87 27.34
C ILE A 3 1.99 25.72 25.83
N SER A 4 2.19 26.83 25.13
CA SER A 4 2.34 26.77 23.67
C SER A 4 3.57 25.97 23.26
N ASP A 5 4.66 26.03 24.04
CA ASP A 5 5.85 25.22 23.72
C ASP A 5 5.58 23.74 23.93
N ILE A 6 4.82 23.40 24.97
CA ILE A 6 4.45 22.02 25.23
C ILE A 6 3.59 21.49 24.08
N GLN A 7 2.63 22.27 23.64
CA GLN A 7 1.75 21.88 22.54
C GLN A 7 2.55 21.66 21.25
N ALA A 8 3.48 22.57 20.95
CA ALA A 8 4.29 22.44 19.75
C ALA A 8 5.14 21.17 19.80
N ALA A 9 5.71 20.85 20.97
CA ALA A 9 6.53 19.66 21.12
C ALA A 9 5.70 18.38 20.89
N ILE A 10 4.49 18.34 21.44
CA ILE A 10 3.60 17.19 21.26
C ILE A 10 3.24 17.01 19.79
N GLU A 11 2.90 18.11 19.12
CA GLU A 11 2.54 18.06 17.72
C GLU A 11 3.70 17.62 16.85
N ASN A 12 4.92 18.08 17.15
CA ASN A 12 6.09 17.68 16.38
C ASN A 12 6.35 16.19 16.49
N VAL A 13 6.27 15.63 17.68
CA VAL A 13 6.48 14.20 17.89
C VAL A 13 5.41 13.39 17.14
N GLY A 14 4.15 13.84 17.24
CA GLY A 14 3.07 13.16 16.54
C GLY A 14 3.25 13.20 15.04
N ASN A 15 3.65 14.34 14.49
CA ASN A 15 3.84 14.48 13.05
C ASN A 15 4.97 13.58 12.55
N ILE A 16 6.05 13.45 13.33
CA ILE A 16 7.15 12.59 12.94
C ILE A 16 6.71 11.13 12.88
N LYS A 17 5.95 10.68 13.87
CA LYS A 17 5.48 9.30 13.90
C LYS A 17 4.49 9.01 12.77
N VAL A 18 3.58 9.95 12.51
CA VAL A 18 2.63 9.80 11.42
C VAL A 18 3.36 9.74 10.08
N ALA A 19 4.39 10.56 9.90
CA ALA A 19 5.16 10.55 8.66
C ALA A 19 5.81 9.19 8.41
N LYS A 20 6.33 8.54 9.46
CA LYS A 20 6.90 7.21 9.33
C LYS A 20 5.87 6.17 8.90
N LEU A 21 4.68 6.25 9.50
CA LEU A 21 3.59 5.34 9.14
C LEU A 21 3.14 5.56 7.70
N GLU A 22 3.09 6.81 7.26
CA GLU A 22 2.67 7.14 5.91
C GLU A 22 3.65 6.63 4.86
N LYS A 23 4.93 6.60 5.18
CA LYS A 23 5.92 6.02 4.25
C LYS A 23 5.64 4.55 4.00
N GLY A 24 5.32 3.80 5.06
CA GLY A 24 4.97 2.39 4.91
C GLY A 24 3.70 2.22 4.10
N LEU A 25 2.72 3.09 4.31
CA LEU A 25 1.48 3.05 3.55
C LEU A 25 1.70 3.34 2.07
N THR A 26 2.58 4.30 1.76
CA THR A 26 2.89 4.63 0.37
C THR A 26 3.48 3.42 -0.35
N ARG A 27 4.39 2.70 0.29
CA ARG A 27 4.96 1.49 -0.29
C ARG A 27 3.89 0.44 -0.54
N MET A 28 2.99 0.27 0.42
CA MET A 28 1.91 -0.71 0.28
C MET A 28 0.95 -0.33 -0.83
N ALA A 29 0.64 0.96 -0.96
CA ALA A 29 -0.20 1.45 -2.04
C ALA A 29 0.47 1.20 -3.39
N THR A 30 1.78 1.39 -3.48
CA THR A 30 2.53 1.13 -4.70
C THR A 30 2.44 -0.35 -5.08
N ILE A 31 2.58 -1.25 -4.10
CA ILE A 31 2.47 -2.68 -4.35
C ILE A 31 1.04 -3.05 -4.78
N SER A 32 0.04 -2.43 -4.15
CA SER A 32 -1.36 -2.79 -4.45
C SER A 32 -1.73 -2.45 -5.90
N SER A 33 -1.17 -1.37 -6.44
CA SER A 33 -1.43 -0.99 -7.83
C SER A 33 -0.39 -1.56 -8.79
N GLY A 34 0.87 -1.69 -8.33
CA GLY A 34 1.96 -2.14 -9.19
C GLY A 34 1.99 -3.64 -9.42
N ALA A 35 1.63 -4.43 -8.41
CA ALA A 35 1.69 -5.88 -8.55
C ALA A 35 0.78 -6.42 -9.66
N PRO A 36 -0.50 -5.98 -9.76
CA PRO A 36 -1.32 -6.40 -10.90
C PRO A 36 -0.77 -5.95 -12.24
N MET A 37 -0.16 -4.77 -12.30
CA MET A 37 0.43 -4.27 -13.54
C MET A 37 1.64 -5.08 -13.95
N ILE A 38 2.47 -5.47 -13.00
CA ILE A 38 3.61 -6.35 -13.28
C ILE A 38 3.11 -7.71 -13.76
N GLY A 39 2.05 -8.23 -13.14
CA GLY A 39 1.45 -9.47 -13.57
C GLY A 39 0.92 -9.37 -14.99
N PHE A 40 0.25 -8.28 -15.31
CA PHE A 40 -0.26 -8.05 -16.66
C PHE A 40 0.88 -7.93 -17.67
N LEU A 41 1.96 -7.24 -17.29
CA LEU A 41 3.14 -7.14 -18.14
C LEU A 41 3.69 -8.53 -18.45
N GLY A 42 3.73 -9.41 -17.44
CA GLY A 42 4.15 -10.80 -17.65
C GLY A 42 3.28 -11.52 -18.65
N THR A 43 1.96 -11.28 -18.60
CA THR A 43 1.04 -11.87 -19.56
C THR A 43 1.34 -11.39 -20.97
N VAL A 44 1.53 -10.10 -21.15
CA VAL A 44 1.81 -9.54 -22.48
C VAL A 44 3.12 -10.08 -23.01
N ILE A 45 4.16 -10.12 -22.19
CA ILE A 45 5.47 -10.63 -22.61
C ILE A 45 5.36 -12.12 -22.98
N GLY A 46 4.65 -12.89 -22.15
CA GLY A 46 4.47 -14.31 -22.42
C GLY A 46 3.71 -14.57 -23.72
N MET A 47 2.67 -13.78 -23.98
CA MET A 47 1.92 -13.90 -25.21
C MET A 47 2.76 -13.51 -26.41
N VAL A 48 3.53 -12.44 -26.30
CA VAL A 48 4.43 -12.04 -27.39
C VAL A 48 5.41 -13.16 -27.69
N ARG A 49 5.98 -13.77 -26.66
CA ARG A 49 6.92 -14.87 -26.86
C ARG A 49 6.26 -16.08 -27.50
N ALA A 50 5.05 -16.41 -27.04
CA ALA A 50 4.33 -17.57 -27.59
C ALA A 50 4.02 -17.37 -29.08
N PHE A 51 3.56 -16.18 -29.45
CA PHE A 51 3.24 -15.90 -30.85
C PHE A 51 4.49 -15.75 -31.71
N TRP A 52 5.57 -15.23 -31.13
CA TRP A 52 6.84 -15.16 -31.83
C TRP A 52 7.32 -16.58 -32.20
N ASN A 53 7.27 -17.48 -31.22
CA ASN A 53 7.68 -18.86 -31.45
C ASN A 53 6.80 -19.52 -32.51
N MET A 54 5.49 -19.23 -32.49
CA MET A 54 4.56 -19.78 -33.45
C MET A 54 4.88 -19.26 -34.87
N SER A 55 5.18 -17.96 -34.98
CA SER A 55 5.46 -17.38 -36.29
C SER A 55 6.75 -17.94 -36.89
N ASN A 56 7.71 -18.31 -36.05
CA ASN A 56 8.98 -18.87 -36.52
C ASN A 56 8.92 -20.38 -36.75
N ALA A 57 7.88 -21.04 -36.30
CA ALA A 57 7.72 -22.47 -36.46
C ALA A 57 7.27 -22.85 -37.87
N GLY A 58 6.83 -21.91 -38.68
CA GLY A 58 6.34 -22.18 -40.02
C GLY A 58 5.09 -23.02 -39.98
N ASN A 59 5.16 -24.18 -40.69
CA ASN A 59 4.01 -25.08 -40.73
C ASN A 59 3.97 -26.05 -39.55
N ASN A 60 4.96 -26.02 -38.69
CA ASN A 60 5.07 -26.95 -37.55
C ASN A 60 4.60 -26.29 -36.28
N ILE A 61 3.39 -25.73 -36.28
CA ILE A 61 2.83 -25.10 -35.12
C ILE A 61 2.39 -26.17 -34.13
N ASP A 62 2.98 -26.13 -32.93
CA ASP A 62 2.65 -27.05 -31.86
C ASP A 62 1.70 -26.38 -30.90
N ILE A 63 0.46 -26.83 -30.91
CA ILE A 63 -0.57 -26.24 -30.04
C ILE A 63 -0.23 -26.42 -28.57
N THR A 64 0.41 -27.54 -28.24
CA THR A 64 0.82 -27.78 -26.84
C THR A 64 1.84 -26.73 -26.37
N THR A 65 2.82 -26.43 -27.22
CA THR A 65 3.81 -25.42 -26.89
C THR A 65 3.17 -24.03 -26.75
N LEU A 66 2.27 -23.70 -27.67
CA LEU A 66 1.56 -22.43 -27.64
C LEU A 66 0.70 -22.31 -26.38
N SER A 67 -0.04 -23.37 -26.09
CA SER A 67 -0.91 -23.40 -24.89
C SER A 67 -0.09 -23.29 -23.62
N GLY A 68 1.08 -23.93 -23.56
CA GLY A 68 1.95 -23.84 -22.40
C GLY A 68 2.46 -22.44 -22.18
N GLY A 69 2.82 -21.73 -23.25
CA GLY A 69 3.27 -20.35 -23.13
C GLY A 69 2.19 -19.41 -22.65
N ILE A 70 0.97 -19.60 -23.17
CA ILE A 70 -0.17 -18.80 -22.74
C ILE A 70 -0.51 -19.11 -21.27
N TYR A 71 -0.48 -20.38 -20.90
CA TYR A 71 -0.75 -20.78 -19.52
C TYR A 71 0.22 -20.13 -18.56
N GLU A 72 1.51 -20.17 -18.85
CA GLU A 72 2.52 -19.54 -18.01
C GLU A 72 2.27 -18.03 -17.87
N ALA A 73 1.91 -17.39 -18.99
CA ALA A 73 1.63 -15.95 -18.98
C ALA A 73 0.45 -15.64 -18.06
N MET A 74 -0.59 -16.46 -18.10
CA MET A 74 -1.77 -16.22 -17.27
C MET A 74 -1.47 -16.45 -15.80
N ILE A 75 -0.57 -17.37 -15.47
CA ILE A 75 -0.16 -17.59 -14.07
C ILE A 75 0.49 -16.35 -13.49
N THR A 76 1.27 -15.61 -14.26
CA THR A 76 1.89 -14.38 -13.73
C THR A 76 0.84 -13.33 -13.40
N THR A 77 -0.24 -13.25 -14.19
CA THR A 77 -1.35 -12.36 -13.90
C THR A 77 -2.05 -12.76 -12.60
N VAL A 78 -2.28 -14.05 -12.43
CA VAL A 78 -2.90 -14.55 -11.19
C VAL A 78 -2.04 -14.18 -9.99
N GLY A 79 -0.73 -14.41 -10.08
CA GLY A 79 0.19 -14.05 -9.00
C GLY A 79 0.16 -12.57 -8.67
N GLY A 80 0.21 -11.73 -9.71
CA GLY A 80 0.16 -10.28 -9.52
C GLY A 80 -1.13 -9.81 -8.90
N LEU A 81 -2.26 -10.42 -9.31
CA LEU A 81 -3.56 -10.07 -8.74
C LEU A 81 -3.68 -10.48 -7.29
N ILE A 82 -3.19 -11.68 -6.94
CA ILE A 82 -3.24 -12.12 -5.54
C ILE A 82 -2.45 -11.17 -4.65
N VAL A 83 -1.23 -10.85 -5.04
CA VAL A 83 -0.39 -9.94 -4.26
C VAL A 83 -1.04 -8.55 -4.17
N GLY A 84 -1.57 -8.06 -5.30
CA GLY A 84 -2.21 -6.75 -5.32
C GLY A 84 -3.44 -6.68 -4.44
N ILE A 85 -4.26 -7.74 -4.45
CA ILE A 85 -5.46 -7.78 -3.61
C ILE A 85 -5.10 -7.79 -2.14
N ILE A 86 -4.13 -8.62 -1.75
CA ILE A 86 -3.68 -8.67 -0.36
C ILE A 86 -3.15 -7.31 0.07
N ALA A 87 -2.34 -6.68 -0.78
CA ALA A 87 -1.78 -5.37 -0.46
C ALA A 87 -2.87 -4.31 -0.36
N MET A 88 -3.89 -4.38 -1.22
CA MET A 88 -4.98 -3.42 -1.21
C MET A 88 -5.79 -3.50 0.08
N PHE A 89 -6.19 -4.72 0.47
CA PHE A 89 -6.92 -4.88 1.72
C PHE A 89 -6.09 -4.48 2.93
N SER A 90 -4.81 -4.85 2.93
CA SER A 90 -3.91 -4.45 4.01
C SER A 90 -3.75 -2.93 4.07
N TYR A 91 -3.63 -2.29 2.92
CA TYR A 91 -3.50 -0.84 2.84
C TYR A 91 -4.74 -0.16 3.43
N ASN A 92 -5.93 -0.58 3.00
CA ASN A 92 -7.16 0.02 3.48
C ASN A 92 -7.35 -0.18 4.98
N TYR A 93 -6.99 -1.37 5.47
CA TYR A 93 -7.09 -1.66 6.90
C TYR A 93 -6.14 -0.76 7.69
N LEU A 94 -4.90 -0.61 7.22
CA LEU A 94 -3.92 0.21 7.92
C LEU A 94 -4.26 1.70 7.87
N VAL A 95 -4.83 2.17 6.76
CA VAL A 95 -5.30 3.55 6.69
C VAL A 95 -6.34 3.81 7.77
N THR A 96 -7.28 2.88 7.93
CA THR A 96 -8.30 3.00 8.96
C THR A 96 -7.69 3.02 10.36
N LEU A 97 -6.70 2.15 10.60
CA LEU A 97 -6.03 2.12 11.90
C LEU A 97 -5.27 3.41 12.18
N ILE A 98 -4.58 3.94 11.19
CA ILE A 98 -3.80 5.16 11.36
C ILE A 98 -4.72 6.34 11.60
N ASP A 99 -5.83 6.43 10.88
CA ASP A 99 -6.81 7.47 11.12
C ASP A 99 -7.35 7.40 12.55
N GLY A 100 -7.58 6.19 13.04
CA GLY A 100 -8.02 6.00 14.41
C GLY A 100 -6.96 6.46 15.40
N VAL A 101 -5.70 6.14 15.14
CA VAL A 101 -4.60 6.57 16.01
C VAL A 101 -4.48 8.09 16.01
N ILE A 102 -4.57 8.72 14.84
CA ILE A 102 -4.48 10.16 14.73
C ILE A 102 -5.61 10.80 15.53
N ASN A 103 -6.83 10.31 15.40
CA ASN A 103 -7.98 10.84 16.14
C ASN A 103 -7.78 10.68 17.64
N LYS A 104 -7.26 9.54 18.08
CA LYS A 104 -6.98 9.33 19.49
C LYS A 104 -5.91 10.27 19.99
N MET A 105 -4.88 10.50 19.20
CA MET A 105 -3.80 11.41 19.59
C MET A 105 -4.32 12.82 19.73
N GLU A 106 -5.16 13.26 18.81
CA GLU A 106 -5.74 14.59 18.87
C GLU A 106 -6.64 14.74 20.09
N ALA A 107 -7.46 13.74 20.37
CA ALA A 107 -8.33 13.77 21.53
C ALA A 107 -7.52 13.83 22.83
N LYS A 108 -6.46 13.01 22.91
CA LYS A 108 -5.61 13.03 24.11
C LYS A 108 -4.87 14.33 24.26
N THR A 109 -4.40 14.90 23.14
CA THR A 109 -3.72 16.18 23.18
C THR A 109 -4.67 17.27 23.66
N MET A 110 -5.90 17.29 23.15
CA MET A 110 -6.89 18.26 23.59
C MET A 110 -7.22 18.10 25.07
N ALA A 111 -7.37 16.86 25.51
CA ALA A 111 -7.66 16.60 26.92
C ALA A 111 -6.51 17.07 27.79
N PHE A 112 -5.28 16.83 27.37
CA PHE A 112 -4.11 17.27 28.11
C PHE A 112 -4.03 18.81 28.16
N MET A 113 -4.28 19.46 27.04
CA MET A 113 -4.25 20.92 26.99
C MET A 113 -5.36 21.51 27.80
N ASP A 114 -6.55 20.92 27.80
CA ASP A 114 -7.64 21.35 28.63
C ASP A 114 -7.25 21.30 30.12
N LEU A 115 -6.56 20.21 30.48
CA LEU A 115 -6.09 20.07 31.86
C LEU A 115 -5.11 21.15 32.21
N LEU A 116 -4.21 21.51 31.31
CA LEU A 116 -3.23 22.58 31.56
C LEU A 116 -3.87 23.94 31.67
N TYR A 117 -4.95 24.17 30.91
CA TYR A 117 -5.65 25.44 30.94
C TYR A 117 -6.70 25.51 32.04
N GLU A 118 -6.94 24.41 32.73
CA GLU A 118 -7.94 24.39 33.77
C GLU A 118 -7.54 25.34 34.88
N PRO A 119 -8.50 26.14 35.41
CA PRO A 119 -8.15 27.12 36.43
C PRO A 119 -7.58 26.47 37.66
N GLN A 120 -6.48 26.99 38.10
CA GLN A 120 -5.83 26.47 39.29
C GLN A 120 -6.47 26.97 40.58
N GLU A 121 -7.29 27.99 40.47
CA GLU A 121 -8.03 28.46 41.61
C GLU A 121 -9.13 27.48 42.01
N LYS A 122 -9.27 26.45 41.24
CA LYS A 122 -10.21 25.40 41.58
C LYS A 122 -9.63 24.55 42.69
N LYS A 123 -10.00 24.83 43.85
CA LYS A 123 -9.42 24.11 44.96
C LYS A 123 -10.41 23.39 45.80
#